data_6f997335fb368c90c6255daed2c2e6c8
#
_entry.id   6f997335fb368c90c6255daed2c2e6c8
#
_cell.length_a   1.000
_cell.length_b   1.000
_cell.length_c   1.000
_cell.angle_alpha   90.00
_cell.angle_beta   90.00
_cell.angle_gamma   90.00
#
_symmetry.space_group_name_H-M   'P 1'
#
loop_
_entity.id
_entity.type
_entity.pdbx_description
1 polymer ?
#
loop_
_entity_poly.entity_id
_entity_poly.type
_entity_poly.pdbx_seq_one_letter_code
_entity_poly.pdbx_strand_id
1 'polypeptide(L)'
;DRCNGVSQLHGGVSRKIWHMLWPRVEEDDVPIGHITNGIHVPTWVAPEMSRLYEKYLGKNWVKQHDDPELWKRVLDIPDDELWAVRKHLKRNLMVTMREFARKRWSGVELAPQQALAMGALLDPWVLTIGFVRRFAEYKRPALIFQNMERLKKIINDPSRPVQIVFAGKSHPADSQSKYLLQ
;
A
#
# COMPACT_ATOMS: atom_id res chain seq x y z
N ASP A 1 10.68 -23.26 -23.76
CA ASP A 1 10.52 -22.28 -22.67
C ASP A 1 9.09 -21.74 -22.69
N ARG A 2 8.52 -21.51 -21.50
CA ARG A 2 7.19 -20.93 -21.35
C ARG A 2 7.31 -19.51 -20.83
N CYS A 3 6.60 -18.58 -21.50
CA CYS A 3 6.53 -17.17 -21.08
C CYS A 3 5.15 -16.88 -20.48
N ASN A 4 5.11 -16.04 -19.43
CA ASN A 4 3.83 -15.63 -18.85
C ASN A 4 3.90 -14.22 -18.26
N GLY A 5 2.78 -13.53 -18.34
CA GLY A 5 2.53 -12.31 -17.56
C GLY A 5 2.15 -12.63 -16.12
N VAL A 6 2.24 -11.64 -15.23
CA VAL A 6 1.93 -11.77 -13.79
C VAL A 6 0.46 -11.47 -13.46
N SER A 7 -0.39 -11.30 -14.46
CA SER A 7 -1.84 -11.18 -14.38
C SER A 7 -2.44 -11.40 -15.78
N GLN A 8 -3.73 -11.61 -15.88
CA GLN A 8 -4.45 -11.74 -17.15
C GLN A 8 -4.22 -10.51 -18.04
N LEU A 9 -4.40 -9.30 -17.49
CA LEU A 9 -4.14 -8.05 -18.22
C LEU A 9 -2.69 -7.96 -18.69
N HIS A 10 -1.73 -8.30 -17.83
CA HIS A 10 -0.30 -8.25 -18.21
C HIS A 10 0.02 -9.29 -19.29
N GLY A 11 -0.60 -10.46 -19.27
CA GLY A 11 -0.49 -11.46 -20.32
C GLY A 11 -0.93 -10.91 -21.69
N GLY A 12 -2.11 -10.26 -21.76
CA GLY A 12 -2.58 -9.60 -22.97
C GLY A 12 -1.66 -8.48 -23.46
N VAL A 13 -1.25 -7.60 -22.56
CA VAL A 13 -0.30 -6.53 -22.92
C VAL A 13 1.05 -7.09 -23.38
N SER A 14 1.52 -8.18 -22.75
CA SER A 14 2.78 -8.83 -23.16
C SER A 14 2.67 -9.45 -24.55
N ARG A 15 1.56 -10.12 -24.88
CA ARG A 15 1.32 -10.64 -26.23
C ARG A 15 1.39 -9.54 -27.27
N LYS A 16 0.73 -8.41 -27.00
CA LYS A 16 0.74 -7.24 -27.89
C LYS A 16 2.15 -6.67 -28.09
N ILE A 17 2.90 -6.47 -27.00
CA ILE A 17 4.26 -5.89 -27.06
C ILE A 17 5.22 -6.80 -27.84
N TRP A 18 5.12 -8.12 -27.59
CA TRP A 18 6.07 -9.08 -28.15
C TRP A 18 5.57 -9.77 -29.42
N HIS A 19 4.42 -9.37 -29.97
CA HIS A 19 3.84 -9.93 -31.20
C HIS A 19 4.82 -9.97 -32.36
N MET A 20 5.72 -9.00 -32.44
CA MET A 20 6.77 -8.93 -33.48
C MET A 20 7.66 -10.18 -33.55
N LEU A 21 7.77 -10.96 -32.47
CA LEU A 21 8.53 -12.21 -32.44
C LEU A 21 7.77 -13.38 -33.07
N TRP A 22 6.47 -13.23 -33.26
CA TRP A 22 5.58 -14.23 -33.87
C TRP A 22 4.70 -13.61 -34.97
N PRO A 23 5.29 -13.10 -36.07
CA PRO A 23 4.58 -12.27 -37.06
C PRO A 23 3.51 -13.04 -37.87
N ARG A 24 3.47 -14.38 -37.75
CA ARG A 24 2.50 -15.25 -38.43
C ARG A 24 1.42 -15.81 -37.52
N VAL A 25 1.39 -15.37 -36.26
CA VAL A 25 0.45 -15.82 -35.23
C VAL A 25 -0.42 -14.63 -34.85
N GLU A 26 -1.73 -14.85 -34.69
CA GLU A 26 -2.61 -13.79 -34.19
C GLU A 26 -2.19 -13.37 -32.78
N GLU A 27 -2.46 -12.11 -32.40
CA GLU A 27 -2.03 -11.56 -31.10
C GLU A 27 -2.47 -12.42 -29.92
N ASP A 28 -3.70 -12.94 -29.97
CA ASP A 28 -4.25 -13.76 -28.89
C ASP A 28 -3.64 -15.16 -28.79
N ASP A 29 -3.06 -15.65 -29.89
CA ASP A 29 -2.42 -16.96 -29.98
C ASP A 29 -0.91 -16.91 -29.72
N VAL A 30 -0.33 -15.73 -29.50
CA VAL A 30 1.08 -15.59 -29.09
C VAL A 30 1.31 -16.41 -27.83
N PRO A 31 2.37 -17.28 -27.76
CA PRO A 31 2.55 -18.25 -26.69
C PRO A 31 3.02 -17.59 -25.35
N ILE A 32 2.31 -16.57 -24.92
CA ILE A 32 2.48 -15.89 -23.64
C ILE A 32 1.20 -16.04 -22.83
N GLY A 33 1.24 -16.89 -21.83
CA GLY A 33 0.14 -17.07 -20.88
C GLY A 33 0.14 -16.01 -19.77
N HIS A 34 -0.58 -16.30 -18.68
CA HIS A 34 -0.49 -15.53 -17.46
C HIS A 34 -0.61 -16.45 -16.24
N ILE A 35 0.08 -16.02 -15.17
CA ILE A 35 -0.08 -16.57 -13.83
C ILE A 35 -0.25 -15.37 -12.90
N THR A 36 -1.42 -15.20 -12.32
CA THR A 36 -1.68 -14.09 -11.41
C THR A 36 -0.86 -14.25 -10.14
N ASN A 37 -0.19 -13.18 -9.74
CA ASN A 37 0.58 -13.16 -8.49
C ASN A 37 -0.33 -13.48 -7.30
N GLY A 38 0.12 -14.38 -6.46
CA GLY A 38 -0.51 -14.69 -5.18
C GLY A 38 -0.07 -13.74 -4.06
N ILE A 39 -0.74 -13.88 -2.93
CA ILE A 39 -0.41 -13.19 -1.68
C ILE A 39 -0.10 -14.23 -0.62
N HIS A 40 1.04 -14.07 0.06
CA HIS A 40 1.34 -14.89 1.23
C HIS A 40 0.73 -14.24 2.47
N VAL A 41 -0.49 -14.64 2.79
CA VAL A 41 -1.31 -14.05 3.85
C VAL A 41 -0.58 -13.92 5.19
N PRO A 42 0.16 -14.94 5.69
CA PRO A 42 0.85 -14.82 6.97
C PRO A 42 1.92 -13.72 7.02
N THR A 43 2.49 -13.33 5.88
CA THR A 43 3.46 -12.22 5.82
C THR A 43 2.80 -10.85 6.00
N TRP A 44 1.54 -10.72 5.56
CA TRP A 44 0.86 -9.41 5.50
C TRP A 44 -0.11 -9.16 6.63
N VAL A 45 -0.53 -10.21 7.33
CA VAL A 45 -1.44 -10.09 8.48
C VAL A 45 -0.62 -9.99 9.77
N ALA A 46 -0.80 -8.90 10.50
CA ALA A 46 -0.13 -8.71 11.78
C ALA A 46 -0.56 -9.78 12.81
N PRO A 47 0.34 -10.22 13.71
CA PRO A 47 0.03 -11.24 14.72
C PRO A 47 -1.20 -10.92 15.57
N GLU A 48 -1.43 -9.65 15.90
CA GLU A 48 -2.59 -9.19 16.67
C GLU A 48 -3.89 -9.40 15.90
N MET A 49 -3.87 -9.09 14.59
CA MET A 49 -5.02 -9.32 13.72
C MET A 49 -5.25 -10.82 13.49
N SER A 50 -4.16 -11.60 13.35
CA SER A 50 -4.24 -13.06 13.23
C SER A 50 -4.93 -13.70 14.45
N ARG A 51 -4.61 -13.26 15.67
CA ARG A 51 -5.28 -13.71 16.89
C ARG A 51 -6.77 -13.38 16.91
N LEU A 52 -7.13 -12.18 16.41
CA LEU A 52 -8.54 -11.80 16.28
C LEU A 52 -9.26 -12.70 15.28
N TYR A 53 -8.63 -12.97 14.14
CA TYR A 53 -9.18 -13.91 13.15
C TYR A 53 -9.28 -15.34 13.68
N GLU A 54 -8.31 -15.83 14.43
CA GLU A 54 -8.40 -17.14 15.09
C GLU A 54 -9.61 -17.26 16.01
N LYS A 55 -9.94 -16.20 16.75
CA LYS A 55 -11.07 -16.15 17.67
C LYS A 55 -12.42 -16.28 16.93
N TYR A 56 -12.58 -15.59 15.80
CA TYR A 56 -13.87 -15.48 15.12
C TYR A 56 -13.99 -16.36 13.87
N LEU A 57 -12.91 -16.56 13.11
CA LEU A 57 -12.91 -17.40 11.91
C LEU A 57 -12.45 -18.84 12.19
N GLY A 58 -11.79 -19.07 13.33
CA GLY A 58 -11.29 -20.37 13.75
C GLY A 58 -9.79 -20.55 13.52
N LYS A 59 -9.19 -21.51 14.23
CA LYS A 59 -7.73 -21.74 14.25
C LYS A 59 -7.13 -22.07 12.87
N ASN A 60 -7.93 -22.56 11.94
CA ASN A 60 -7.49 -22.95 10.60
C ASN A 60 -7.69 -21.87 9.53
N TRP A 61 -8.06 -20.64 9.92
CA TRP A 61 -8.40 -19.58 8.97
C TRP A 61 -7.31 -19.33 7.91
N VAL A 62 -6.03 -19.45 8.29
CA VAL A 62 -4.91 -19.28 7.35
C VAL A 62 -4.92 -20.32 6.23
N LYS A 63 -5.37 -21.56 6.49
CA LYS A 63 -5.45 -22.63 5.49
C LYS A 63 -6.69 -22.52 4.60
N GLN A 64 -7.65 -21.73 5.02
CA GLN A 64 -8.95 -21.56 4.35
C GLN A 64 -9.15 -20.12 3.86
N HIS A 65 -8.06 -19.33 3.79
CA HIS A 65 -8.14 -17.91 3.45
C HIS A 65 -8.59 -17.63 2.02
N ASP A 66 -8.64 -18.63 1.16
CA ASP A 66 -9.16 -18.60 -0.20
C ASP A 66 -10.67 -18.91 -0.28
N ASP A 67 -11.29 -19.34 0.83
CA ASP A 67 -12.74 -19.60 0.90
C ASP A 67 -13.52 -18.29 1.21
N PRO A 68 -14.34 -17.78 0.27
CA PRO A 68 -15.15 -16.59 0.49
C PRO A 68 -16.15 -16.73 1.66
N GLU A 69 -16.64 -17.95 1.94
CA GLU A 69 -17.60 -18.17 3.02
C GLU A 69 -16.96 -17.96 4.39
N LEU A 70 -15.69 -18.32 4.53
CA LEU A 70 -14.94 -18.02 5.76
C LEU A 70 -14.99 -16.53 6.10
N TRP A 71 -14.79 -15.67 5.10
CA TRP A 71 -14.69 -14.22 5.28
C TRP A 71 -16.01 -13.54 5.62
N LYS A 72 -17.17 -14.19 5.40
CA LYS A 72 -18.47 -13.67 5.86
C LYS A 72 -18.50 -13.54 7.40
N ARG A 73 -17.79 -14.41 8.10
CA ARG A 73 -17.68 -14.40 9.56
C ARG A 73 -16.89 -13.23 10.14
N VAL A 74 -16.22 -12.45 9.31
CA VAL A 74 -15.58 -11.20 9.74
C VAL A 74 -16.61 -10.21 10.28
N LEU A 75 -17.86 -10.29 9.82
CA LEU A 75 -18.96 -9.45 10.30
C LEU A 75 -19.40 -9.80 11.73
N ASP A 76 -18.99 -10.95 12.25
CA ASP A 76 -19.28 -11.37 13.64
C ASP A 76 -18.26 -10.77 14.63
N ILE A 77 -17.20 -10.11 14.14
CA ILE A 77 -16.20 -9.46 15.00
C ILE A 77 -16.81 -8.18 15.58
N PRO A 78 -16.90 -8.02 16.92
CA PRO A 78 -17.36 -6.79 17.52
C PRO A 78 -16.50 -5.58 17.09
N ASP A 79 -17.14 -4.47 16.79
CA ASP A 79 -16.48 -3.26 16.30
C ASP A 79 -15.42 -2.73 17.28
N ASP A 80 -15.68 -2.82 18.58
CA ASP A 80 -14.76 -2.38 19.63
C ASP A 80 -13.48 -3.23 19.68
N GLU A 81 -13.59 -4.56 19.52
CA GLU A 81 -12.42 -5.46 19.45
C GLU A 81 -11.60 -5.20 18.19
N LEU A 82 -12.25 -5.11 17.03
CA LEU A 82 -11.58 -4.79 15.77
C LEU A 82 -10.88 -3.44 15.87
N TRP A 83 -11.58 -2.44 16.42
CA TRP A 83 -11.04 -1.10 16.56
C TRP A 83 -9.86 -1.05 17.54
N ALA A 84 -9.92 -1.80 18.64
CA ALA A 84 -8.83 -1.90 19.60
C ALA A 84 -7.54 -2.44 18.95
N VAL A 85 -7.66 -3.53 18.18
CA VAL A 85 -6.51 -4.10 17.44
C VAL A 85 -5.97 -3.11 16.40
N ARG A 86 -6.83 -2.49 15.61
CA ARG A 86 -6.42 -1.51 14.60
C ARG A 86 -5.73 -0.29 15.22
N LYS A 87 -6.22 0.21 16.34
CA LYS A 87 -5.57 1.32 17.09
C LYS A 87 -4.18 0.92 17.58
N HIS A 88 -4.05 -0.29 18.12
CA HIS A 88 -2.76 -0.81 18.57
C HIS A 88 -1.76 -0.87 17.40
N LEU A 89 -2.12 -1.50 16.28
CA LEU A 89 -1.28 -1.59 15.09
C LEU A 89 -0.91 -0.22 14.52
N LYS A 90 -1.85 0.73 14.54
CA LYS A 90 -1.60 2.09 14.08
C LYS A 90 -0.60 2.84 14.98
N ARG A 91 -0.67 2.67 16.30
CA ARG A 91 0.33 3.21 17.22
C ARG A 91 1.72 2.64 16.93
N ASN A 92 1.81 1.32 16.73
CA ASN A 92 3.08 0.66 16.40
C ASN A 92 3.66 1.20 15.09
N LEU A 93 2.82 1.38 14.06
CA LEU A 93 3.25 2.00 12.80
C LEU A 93 3.83 3.40 13.03
N MET A 94 3.17 4.24 13.84
CA MET A 94 3.62 5.61 14.10
C MET A 94 4.92 5.64 14.91
N VAL A 95 5.10 4.73 15.86
CA VAL A 95 6.37 4.59 16.58
C VAL A 95 7.48 4.22 15.59
N THR A 96 7.25 3.21 14.75
CA THR A 96 8.21 2.79 13.73
C THR A 96 8.56 3.92 12.78
N MET A 97 7.57 4.68 12.31
CA MET A 97 7.81 5.82 11.41
C MET A 97 8.65 6.92 12.08
N ARG A 98 8.40 7.23 13.36
CA ARG A 98 9.20 8.20 14.13
C ARG A 98 10.64 7.72 14.29
N GLU A 99 10.86 6.44 14.56
CA GLU A 99 12.19 5.87 14.66
C GLU A 99 12.94 5.91 13.33
N PHE A 100 12.27 5.57 12.22
CA PHE A 100 12.84 5.70 10.88
C PHE A 100 13.21 7.15 10.56
N ALA A 101 12.34 8.08 10.83
CA ALA A 101 12.59 9.50 10.63
C ALA A 101 13.82 9.93 11.46
N ARG A 102 13.86 9.62 12.75
CA ARG A 102 14.96 9.95 13.63
C ARG A 102 16.31 9.37 13.15
N LYS A 103 16.35 8.10 12.74
CA LYS A 103 17.57 7.46 12.23
C LYS A 103 18.05 8.08 10.92
N ARG A 104 17.15 8.41 10.02
CA ARG A 104 17.50 8.99 8.71
C ARG A 104 18.07 10.40 8.82
N TRP A 105 17.65 11.15 9.82
CA TRP A 105 17.94 12.57 9.96
C TRP A 105 18.88 12.87 11.15
N SER A 106 19.38 11.82 11.81
CA SER A 106 20.40 11.97 12.83
C SER A 106 21.66 12.55 12.19
N GLY A 107 22.10 13.74 12.68
CA GLY A 107 23.26 14.46 12.14
C GLY A 107 22.97 15.47 11.02
N VAL A 108 21.70 15.70 10.68
CA VAL A 108 21.29 16.75 9.73
C VAL A 108 20.61 17.87 10.51
N GLU A 109 21.04 19.10 10.29
CA GLU A 109 20.36 20.29 10.81
C GLU A 109 19.03 20.45 10.05
N LEU A 110 17.92 20.26 10.75
CA LEU A 110 16.58 20.30 10.16
C LEU A 110 15.97 21.68 10.37
N ALA A 111 15.35 22.21 9.33
CA ALA A 111 14.46 23.36 9.51
C ALA A 111 13.31 22.98 10.47
N PRO A 112 12.81 23.91 11.31
CA PRO A 112 11.73 23.64 12.26
C PRO A 112 10.50 22.97 11.64
N GLN A 113 10.14 23.36 10.41
CA GLN A 113 9.03 22.76 9.66
C GLN A 113 9.30 21.28 9.31
N GLN A 114 10.54 20.94 8.99
CA GLN A 114 10.95 19.55 8.70
C GLN A 114 10.95 18.70 9.97
N ALA A 115 11.40 19.26 11.09
CA ALA A 115 11.33 18.59 12.39
C ALA A 115 9.87 18.29 12.81
N LEU A 116 8.95 19.20 12.56
CA LEU A 116 7.52 19.02 12.76
C LEU A 116 6.94 17.96 11.82
N ALA A 117 7.35 17.95 10.55
CA ALA A 117 6.93 16.94 9.57
C ALA A 117 7.47 15.52 9.88
N MET A 118 8.50 15.40 10.70
CA MET A 118 9.12 14.13 11.10
C MET A 118 8.30 13.26 12.05
N GLY A 119 7.01 13.48 12.14
CA GLY A 119 6.11 12.60 12.87
C GLY A 119 5.96 12.90 14.37
N ALA A 120 6.48 14.03 14.85
CA ALA A 120 6.14 14.52 16.18
C ALA A 120 4.62 14.72 16.34
N LEU A 121 3.93 14.96 15.24
CA LEU A 121 2.49 15.26 15.19
C LEU A 121 1.62 14.14 14.63
N LEU A 122 2.16 12.94 14.32
CA LEU A 122 1.32 11.82 13.88
C LEU A 122 0.46 11.33 15.05
N ASP A 123 -0.85 11.50 14.90
CA ASP A 123 -1.85 11.11 15.88
C ASP A 123 -2.47 9.76 15.50
N PRO A 124 -2.42 8.73 16.37
CA PRO A 124 -3.05 7.45 16.11
C PRO A 124 -4.59 7.50 16.04
N TRP A 125 -5.21 8.58 16.50
CA TRP A 125 -6.67 8.76 16.46
C TRP A 125 -7.17 9.40 15.16
N VAL A 126 -6.29 10.08 14.44
CA VAL A 126 -6.61 10.78 13.19
C VAL A 126 -6.62 9.83 12.01
N LEU A 127 -7.58 9.98 11.08
CA LEU A 127 -7.59 9.21 9.83
C LEU A 127 -6.25 9.36 9.10
N THR A 128 -5.60 8.24 8.84
CA THR A 128 -4.30 8.21 8.16
C THR A 128 -4.45 7.60 6.78
N ILE A 129 -4.11 8.37 5.75
CA ILE A 129 -4.09 7.93 4.37
C ILE A 129 -2.63 7.69 3.97
N GLY A 130 -2.31 6.45 3.55
CA GLY A 130 -0.96 6.08 3.13
C GLY A 130 -0.85 5.91 1.62
N PHE A 131 0.11 6.59 1.00
CA PHE A 131 0.57 6.27 -0.35
C PHE A 131 1.95 5.62 -0.23
N VAL A 132 1.97 4.29 -0.30
CA VAL A 132 3.19 3.49 -0.09
C VAL A 132 3.49 2.69 -1.37
N ARG A 133 4.20 3.32 -2.30
CA ARG A 133 4.54 2.74 -3.61
C ARG A 133 5.86 3.30 -4.13
N ARG A 134 6.48 2.60 -5.10
CA ARG A 134 7.55 3.20 -5.90
C ARG A 134 7.02 4.46 -6.58
N PHE A 135 7.76 5.56 -6.46
CA PHE A 135 7.44 6.78 -7.20
C PHE A 135 7.80 6.56 -8.67
N ALA A 136 6.78 6.46 -9.49
CA ALA A 136 6.84 6.35 -10.94
C ALA A 136 5.59 7.02 -11.50
N GLU A 137 5.69 7.63 -12.67
CA GLU A 137 4.62 8.43 -13.27
C GLU A 137 3.29 7.65 -13.35
N TYR A 138 3.32 6.40 -13.81
CA TYR A 138 2.12 5.56 -13.93
C TYR A 138 1.43 5.23 -12.59
N LYS A 139 2.13 5.38 -11.47
CA LYS A 139 1.56 5.25 -10.11
C LYS A 139 0.83 6.51 -9.65
N ARG A 140 0.98 7.60 -10.40
CA ARG A 140 0.30 8.88 -10.19
C ARG A 140 0.40 9.43 -8.76
N PRO A 141 1.61 9.56 -8.18
CA PRO A 141 1.76 10.05 -6.79
C PRO A 141 1.25 11.48 -6.61
N ALA A 142 1.29 12.30 -7.66
CA ALA A 142 0.84 13.70 -7.64
C ALA A 142 -0.68 13.87 -7.82
N LEU A 143 -1.45 12.78 -8.03
CA LEU A 143 -2.89 12.87 -8.32
C LEU A 143 -3.67 13.60 -7.23
N ILE A 144 -3.31 13.40 -5.97
CA ILE A 144 -3.97 14.04 -4.82
C ILE A 144 -3.83 15.57 -4.84
N PHE A 145 -2.81 16.11 -5.49
CA PHE A 145 -2.54 17.55 -5.56
C PHE A 145 -3.21 18.25 -6.74
N GLN A 146 -3.91 17.53 -7.63
CA GLN A 146 -4.57 18.13 -8.80
C GLN A 146 -5.63 19.16 -8.41
N ASN A 147 -6.30 19.00 -7.27
CA ASN A 147 -7.25 19.97 -6.75
C ASN A 147 -6.83 20.40 -5.34
N MET A 148 -5.92 21.37 -5.27
CA MET A 148 -5.36 21.88 -4.03
C MET A 148 -6.41 22.52 -3.11
N GLU A 149 -7.41 23.20 -3.65
CA GLU A 149 -8.46 23.81 -2.85
C GLU A 149 -9.33 22.77 -2.15
N ARG A 150 -9.67 21.69 -2.85
CA ARG A 150 -10.39 20.56 -2.27
C ARG A 150 -9.53 19.84 -1.22
N LEU A 151 -8.25 19.61 -1.52
CA LEU A 151 -7.32 18.98 -0.60
C LEU A 151 -7.18 19.79 0.69
N LYS A 152 -6.96 21.11 0.59
CA LYS A 152 -6.88 22.01 1.75
C LYS A 152 -8.14 21.95 2.63
N LYS A 153 -9.33 21.93 2.02
CA LYS A 153 -10.58 21.78 2.77
C LYS A 153 -10.67 20.47 3.54
N ILE A 154 -10.15 19.38 2.96
CA ILE A 154 -10.17 18.05 3.59
C ILE A 154 -9.18 17.99 4.76
N ILE A 155 -7.92 18.41 4.55
CA ILE A 155 -6.87 18.27 5.57
C ILE A 155 -6.98 19.29 6.70
N ASN A 156 -7.65 20.42 6.48
CA ASN A 156 -7.83 21.48 7.48
C ASN A 156 -9.20 21.43 8.18
N ASP A 157 -9.99 20.38 7.99
CA ASP A 157 -11.25 20.21 8.72
C ASP A 157 -10.98 19.77 10.17
N PRO A 158 -11.18 20.64 11.17
CA PRO A 158 -10.87 20.32 12.56
C PRO A 158 -11.83 19.28 13.16
N SER A 159 -13.03 19.10 12.58
CA SER A 159 -14.01 18.12 13.03
C SER A 159 -13.71 16.71 12.51
N ARG A 160 -12.96 16.61 11.42
CA ARG A 160 -12.58 15.35 10.77
C ARG A 160 -11.11 15.39 10.33
N PRO A 161 -10.18 15.46 11.28
CA PRO A 161 -8.77 15.60 10.98
C PRO A 161 -8.25 14.42 10.16
N VAL A 162 -7.41 14.73 9.17
CA VAL A 162 -6.80 13.75 8.25
C VAL A 162 -5.30 14.01 8.21
N GLN A 163 -4.52 12.94 8.20
CA GLN A 163 -3.08 12.99 7.97
C GLN A 163 -2.71 12.08 6.80
N ILE A 164 -1.70 12.50 6.02
CA ILE A 164 -1.30 11.79 4.81
C ILE A 164 0.18 11.41 4.94
N VAL A 165 0.50 10.17 4.60
CA VAL A 165 1.85 9.63 4.65
C VAL A 165 2.24 9.14 3.26
N PHE A 166 3.34 9.69 2.75
CA PHE A 166 3.96 9.20 1.53
C PHE A 166 5.22 8.42 1.88
N ALA A 167 5.35 7.21 1.33
CA ALA A 167 6.55 6.41 1.48
C ALA A 167 6.89 5.67 0.18
N GLY A 168 8.13 5.73 -0.23
CA GLY A 168 8.59 5.06 -1.44
C GLY A 168 9.97 5.50 -1.88
N LYS A 169 10.41 4.92 -2.98
CA LYS A 169 11.65 5.28 -3.67
C LYS A 169 11.37 5.45 -5.15
N SER A 170 12.11 6.33 -5.83
CA SER A 170 12.18 6.37 -7.29
C SER A 170 13.27 5.43 -7.81
N HIS A 171 13.18 5.05 -9.07
CA HIS A 171 14.29 4.35 -9.74
C HIS A 171 15.50 5.29 -9.87
N PRO A 172 16.75 4.80 -9.70
CA PRO A 172 17.94 5.66 -9.82
C PRO A 172 18.08 6.41 -11.13
N ALA A 173 17.59 5.86 -12.23
CA ALA A 173 17.61 6.49 -13.54
C ALA A 173 16.35 7.34 -13.86
N ASP A 174 15.36 7.41 -12.97
CA ASP A 174 14.11 8.15 -13.17
C ASP A 174 14.21 9.55 -12.53
N SER A 175 14.71 10.51 -13.31
CA SER A 175 14.87 11.89 -12.87
C SER A 175 13.54 12.58 -12.58
N GLN A 176 12.49 12.28 -13.35
CA GLN A 176 11.18 12.88 -13.19
C GLN A 176 10.52 12.43 -11.87
N SER A 177 10.59 11.14 -11.57
CA SER A 177 10.08 10.64 -10.28
C SER A 177 10.91 11.09 -9.08
N LYS A 178 12.20 11.38 -9.26
CA LYS A 178 13.03 12.00 -8.20
C LYS A 178 12.58 13.42 -7.89
N TYR A 179 12.25 14.20 -8.91
CA TYR A 179 11.72 15.56 -8.74
C TYR A 179 10.41 15.58 -7.96
N LEU A 180 9.54 14.57 -8.14
CA LEU A 180 8.30 14.43 -7.37
C LEU A 180 8.52 14.11 -5.87
N LEU A 181 9.74 13.74 -5.48
CA LEU A 181 10.11 13.44 -4.09
C LEU A 181 10.75 14.62 -3.37
N GLN A 182 11.08 15.70 -4.07
CA GLN A 182 11.63 16.94 -3.55
C GLN A 182 10.53 17.94 -3.19
#